data_954d3fdd8af4313b8b164254c81562e8
#
_entry.id   954d3fdd8af4313b8b164254c81562e8
#
_cell.length_a   1.000
_cell.length_b   1.000
_cell.length_c   1.000
_cell.angle_alpha   90.00
_cell.angle_beta   90.00
_cell.angle_gamma   90.00
#
_symmetry.space_group_name_H-M   'P 1'
#
loop_
_entity.id
_entity.type
_entity.pdbx_description
1 polymer ?
#
loop_
_entity_poly.entity_id
_entity_poly.type
_entity_poly.pdbx_seq_one_letter_code
_entity_poly.pdbx_strand_id
1 'polypeptide(L)' 'MTIEDLSKQVRKIREEKGLTQYNIWKQGMNFGTVIAIESGKNVSLKNFLKYCEIVGIDVTLEEKE' A
#
# COMPACT_ATOMS: atom_id res chain seq x y z
N MET A 1 0.24 -10.69 -11.87
CA MET A 1 0.34 -9.50 -11.01
C MET A 1 1.78 -9.28 -10.61
N THR A 2 2.28 -8.08 -10.79
CA THR A 2 3.64 -7.71 -10.40
C THR A 2 3.60 -6.79 -9.19
N ILE A 3 4.77 -6.56 -8.59
CA ILE A 3 4.88 -5.59 -7.49
C ILE A 3 4.47 -4.20 -7.99
N GLU A 4 4.82 -3.85 -9.22
CA GLU A 4 4.45 -2.56 -9.80
C GLU A 4 2.94 -2.42 -9.98
N ASP A 5 2.27 -3.48 -10.44
CA ASP A 5 0.81 -3.48 -10.56
C ASP A 5 0.15 -3.28 -9.21
N LEU A 6 0.65 -3.99 -8.21
CA LEU A 6 0.14 -3.91 -6.85
C LEU A 6 0.32 -2.50 -6.27
N SER A 7 1.50 -1.91 -6.50
CA SER A 7 1.80 -0.55 -6.05
C SER A 7 0.86 0.48 -6.66
N LYS A 8 0.58 0.35 -7.94
CA LYS A 8 -0.36 1.25 -8.62
C LYS A 8 -1.78 1.12 -8.08
N GLN A 9 -2.19 -0.11 -7.78
CA GLN A 9 -3.53 -0.37 -7.24
C GLN A 9 -3.70 0.23 -5.85
N VAL A 10 -2.76 0.03 -4.95
CA VAL A 10 -2.88 0.55 -3.59
C VAL A 10 -2.81 2.06 -3.57
N ARG A 11 -1.96 2.65 -4.42
CA ARG A 11 -1.88 4.10 -4.56
C ARG A 11 -3.20 4.69 -5.07
N LYS A 12 -3.77 4.06 -6.08
CA LYS A 12 -5.05 4.50 -6.66
C LYS A 12 -6.15 4.50 -5.59
N ILE A 13 -6.24 3.42 -4.83
CA ILE A 13 -7.25 3.32 -3.77
C ILE A 13 -7.04 4.42 -2.73
N ARG A 14 -5.78 4.66 -2.33
CA ARG A 14 -5.46 5.74 -1.40
C ARG A 14 -5.95 7.08 -1.92
N GLU A 15 -5.64 7.39 -3.18
CA GLU A 15 -6.02 8.64 -3.81
C GLU A 15 -7.53 8.79 -3.93
N GLU A 16 -8.22 7.71 -4.28
CA GLU A 16 -9.68 7.70 -4.37
C GLU A 16 -10.36 7.95 -3.02
N LYS A 17 -9.70 7.58 -1.94
CA LYS A 17 -10.20 7.85 -0.58
C LYS A 17 -9.85 9.25 -0.08
N GLY A 18 -9.15 10.03 -0.88
CA GLY A 18 -8.73 11.37 -0.48
C GLY A 18 -7.61 11.40 0.54
N LEU A 19 -6.91 10.30 0.72
CA LEU A 19 -5.80 10.22 1.66
C LEU A 19 -4.49 10.59 0.97
N THR A 20 -3.60 11.28 1.70
CA THR A 20 -2.27 11.65 1.21
C THR A 20 -1.24 10.72 1.81
N GLN A 21 -0.03 10.72 1.24
CA GLN A 21 1.09 10.00 1.84
C GLN A 21 1.39 10.53 3.24
N TYR A 22 1.19 11.80 3.46
CA TYR A 22 1.33 12.43 4.78
C TYR A 22 0.37 11.79 5.80
N ASN A 23 -0.87 11.54 5.40
CA ASN A 23 -1.85 10.89 6.27
C ASN A 23 -1.38 9.50 6.71
N ILE A 24 -0.78 8.74 5.77
CA ILE A 24 -0.27 7.40 6.08
C ILE A 24 0.91 7.50 7.06
N TRP A 25 1.84 8.41 6.81
CA TRP A 25 2.96 8.65 7.71
C TRP A 25 2.49 9.00 9.11
N LYS A 26 1.49 9.86 9.19
CA LYS A 26 0.94 10.33 10.46
C LYS A 26 0.33 9.20 11.30
N GLN A 27 -0.13 8.13 10.65
CA GLN A 27 -0.68 6.96 11.30
C GLN A 27 0.40 6.01 11.85
N GLY A 28 1.66 6.38 11.70
CA GLY A 28 2.77 5.64 12.30
C GLY A 28 3.62 4.83 11.34
N MET A 29 3.51 5.07 10.03
CA MET A 29 4.36 4.40 9.05
C MET A 29 5.52 5.32 8.64
N ASN A 30 6.72 4.74 8.50
CA ASN A 30 7.88 5.47 8.00
C ASN A 30 7.58 6.00 6.59
N PHE A 31 7.87 7.29 6.37
CA PHE A 31 7.58 7.94 5.09
C PHE A 31 8.29 7.28 3.91
N GLY A 32 9.55 6.90 4.10
CA GLY A 32 10.30 6.17 3.07
C GLY A 32 9.66 4.84 2.70
N THR A 33 9.05 4.17 3.67
CA THR A 33 8.33 2.92 3.44
C THR A 33 7.07 3.17 2.60
N VAL A 34 6.33 4.23 2.90
CA VAL A 34 5.15 4.61 2.12
C VAL A 34 5.53 4.85 0.65
N ILE A 35 6.60 5.62 0.44
CA ILE A 35 7.10 5.90 -0.90
C ILE A 35 7.53 4.61 -1.61
N ALA A 36 8.25 3.73 -0.90
CA ALA A 36 8.71 2.47 -1.47
C ALA A 36 7.55 1.57 -1.91
N ILE A 37 6.51 1.47 -1.09
CA ILE A 37 5.31 0.69 -1.42
C ILE A 37 4.67 1.22 -2.70
N GLU A 38 4.54 2.53 -2.82
CA GLU A 38 3.85 3.15 -3.96
C GLU A 38 4.74 3.25 -5.20
N SER A 39 6.03 3.02 -5.07
CA SER A 39 6.99 3.06 -6.18
C SER A 39 7.34 1.68 -6.73
N GLY A 40 6.75 0.62 -6.20
CA GLY A 40 7.03 -0.74 -6.67
C GLY A 40 8.35 -1.30 -6.19
N LYS A 41 8.91 -0.77 -5.12
CA LYS A 41 10.14 -1.29 -4.52
C LYS A 41 9.83 -2.41 -3.55
N ASN A 42 10.83 -3.23 -3.28
CA ASN A 42 10.71 -4.32 -2.32
C ASN A 42 10.51 -3.76 -0.91
N VAL A 43 9.45 -4.21 -0.27
CA VAL A 43 9.19 -3.91 1.14
C VAL A 43 8.79 -5.21 1.83
N SER A 44 8.87 -5.25 3.14
CA SER A 44 8.42 -6.43 3.87
C SER A 44 6.91 -6.59 3.73
N LEU A 45 6.45 -7.83 3.73
CA LEU A 45 5.02 -8.12 3.69
C LEU A 45 4.31 -7.47 4.89
N LYS A 46 4.95 -7.48 6.04
CA LYS A 46 4.42 -6.86 7.26
C LYS A 46 4.12 -5.36 7.03
N ASN A 47 5.06 -4.64 6.42
CA ASN A 47 4.89 -3.22 6.15
C ASN A 47 3.81 -2.98 5.10
N PHE A 48 3.77 -3.83 4.08
CA PHE A 48 2.73 -3.73 3.06
C PHE A 48 1.33 -3.92 3.66
N LEU A 49 1.16 -4.92 4.51
CA LEU A 49 -0.12 -5.17 5.17
C LEU A 49 -0.50 -4.05 6.12
N LYS A 50 0.47 -3.46 6.80
CA LYS A 50 0.23 -2.29 7.65
C LYS A 50 -0.28 -1.10 6.85
N TYR A 51 0.31 -0.86 5.68
CA TYR A 51 -0.15 0.17 4.76
C TYR A 51 -1.60 -0.07 4.37
N CYS A 52 -1.92 -1.29 3.97
CA CYS A 52 -3.28 -1.65 3.59
C CYS A 52 -4.28 -1.43 4.73
N GLU A 53 -3.89 -1.77 5.94
CA GLU A 53 -4.73 -1.55 7.12
C GLU A 53 -5.00 -0.07 7.36
N ILE A 54 -3.97 0.77 7.24
CA ILE A 54 -4.11 2.22 7.43
C ILE A 54 -5.02 2.83 6.38
N VAL A 55 -4.87 2.43 5.12
CA VAL A 55 -5.69 2.94 4.03
C VAL A 55 -7.09 2.35 4.06
N GLY A 56 -7.26 1.18 4.65
CA GLY A 56 -8.54 0.48 4.67
C GLY A 56 -8.73 -0.42 3.45
N ILE A 57 -7.65 -1.07 3.03
CA ILE A 57 -7.67 -2.02 1.92
C ILE A 57 -7.75 -3.43 2.47
N ASP A 58 -8.74 -4.19 2.02
CA ASP A 58 -8.84 -5.62 2.32
C ASP A 58 -8.01 -6.39 1.31
N VAL A 59 -7.09 -7.21 1.81
CA VAL A 59 -6.27 -8.08 0.96
C VAL A 59 -6.89 -9.46 0.97
N THR A 60 -7.38 -9.90 -0.18
CA THR A 60 -7.97 -11.21 -0.34
C THR A 60 -7.18 -12.02 -1.36
N LEU A 61 -7.17 -13.32 -1.16
CA LEU A 61 -6.47 -14.23 -2.05
C LEU A 61 -7.47 -15.17 -2.69
N GLU A 62 -7.32 -15.36 -4.00
CA GLU A 62 -8.11 -16.30 -4.75
C GLU A 62 -7.20 -17.34 -5.37
N GLU A 63 -7.65 -18.59 -5.37
CA GLU A 63 -6.91 -19.66 -6.00
C GLU A 63 -6.96 -19.50 -7.51
N LYS A 64 -5.79 -19.55 -8.13
CA LYS A 64 -5.69 -19.48 -9.57
C LYS A 64 -5.86 -20.88 -10.16
N GLU A 65 -6.81 -21.01 -11.07
CA GLU A 65 -7.04 -22.24 -11.77
C GLU A 65 -6.14 -22.41 -12.99
#